data_97fc5982427d17c4de036be04e5c114d
#
_entry.id   97fc5982427d17c4de036be04e5c114d
#
_cell.length_a   1.000
_cell.length_b   1.000
_cell.length_c   1.000
_cell.angle_alpha   90.00
_cell.angle_beta   90.00
_cell.angle_gamma   90.00
#
_symmetry.space_group_name_H-M   'P 1'
#
loop_
_entity.id
_entity.type
_entity.pdbx_description
1 polymer ?
#
loop_
_entity_poly.entity_id
_entity_poly.type
_entity_poly.pdbx_seq_one_letter_code
_entity_poly.pdbx_strand_id
1 'polypeptide(L)'
;MNIKTKALVMAAGLSACVAVSGCSLGSKGTSALPEEMSVDEISVGSVNSGGSLHDPQIIVGDDGTYYCYGTHMTAATSTDLSKWTVWGDGVSGSNKIFDNVIAEPFDAFSFVGKNEQNGYSVWAPSVIYNKKTGKYMMYFCTTSSYIKSNICLATSDNIGGPFHYEKTIVYSGFTKGDLELTNYSDIMGDDAKTRQRYISGGAYNNQLWPNAIDPAMFYDADDRLWMVYGSWSGGIFILELDEETGEPIRPETDDDSETDAYFGKRLIGGFHHPIEGPYIHYDKTTGYYYLFLSYGNLQTDGGYQMRVLRSDKPDGTYVDVTGKSLGIKGDLDNFADYGTKLMGNYTLPSLNVTYMAPGGQSTFEDKDGKLYVVYHQRFKNNGEFHAVRVHQMAMNEDGWPCIFPFNTSGETLSDTGYSTKDVTGTFYVVDHGLEINNLVNEPAECTFENGQVNGALTATYEVTEGSNFITIKTADVTYKGVLVEMTDEAGNNTFCFSAVGDNNHSIWGVKYLQNKDE
;
A
#
# COMPACT_ATOMS: atom_id res chain seq x y z
N MET A 1 16.96 -61.02 17.97
CA MET A 1 16.13 -62.24 17.92
C MET A 1 14.67 -61.82 18.11
N ASN A 2 13.86 -62.13 17.11
CA ASN A 2 12.39 -62.10 17.00
C ASN A 2 11.66 -60.74 17.04
N ILE A 3 11.14 -60.27 15.97
CA ILE A 3 10.16 -60.62 14.91
C ILE A 3 8.70 -60.67 15.42
N LYS A 4 7.85 -59.87 14.68
CA LYS A 4 6.40 -59.96 14.40
C LYS A 4 5.44 -59.25 15.35
N THR A 5 4.31 -58.66 14.97
CA THR A 5 3.45 -58.91 13.81
C THR A 5 2.52 -57.71 13.58
N LYS A 6 2.15 -57.49 12.31
CA LYS A 6 1.08 -56.59 11.84
C LYS A 6 -0.31 -57.09 12.27
N ALA A 7 -1.22 -56.18 12.58
CA ALA A 7 -2.65 -56.46 12.50
C ALA A 7 -3.35 -55.45 11.59
N LEU A 8 -3.87 -55.96 10.51
CA LEU A 8 -4.75 -55.30 9.54
C LEU A 8 -6.18 -55.49 10.03
N VAL A 9 -6.95 -54.40 10.19
CA VAL A 9 -8.40 -54.50 10.41
C VAL A 9 -9.09 -53.92 9.18
N MET A 10 -9.74 -54.79 8.42
CA MET A 10 -10.75 -54.42 7.43
C MET A 10 -12.05 -54.10 8.17
N ALA A 11 -12.68 -52.98 7.84
CA ALA A 11 -14.06 -52.73 8.16
C ALA A 11 -14.87 -52.65 6.87
N ALA A 12 -15.86 -53.55 6.79
CA ALA A 12 -16.74 -53.70 5.67
C ALA A 12 -17.74 -52.54 5.56
N GLY A 13 -18.03 -52.18 4.30
CA GLY A 13 -19.00 -51.15 3.97
C GLY A 13 -20.44 -51.63 4.11
N LEU A 14 -21.31 -50.72 4.55
CA LEU A 14 -22.76 -50.80 4.31
C LEU A 14 -23.10 -49.63 3.35
N SER A 15 -23.45 -50.01 2.12
CA SER A 15 -24.11 -49.11 1.17
C SER A 15 -25.57 -48.94 1.56
N ALA A 16 -25.93 -47.74 1.96
CA ALA A 16 -27.32 -47.30 2.01
C ALA A 16 -27.59 -46.49 0.74
N CYS A 17 -28.37 -47.06 -0.18
CA CYS A 17 -28.95 -46.35 -1.31
C CYS A 17 -30.02 -45.38 -0.78
N VAL A 18 -29.71 -44.08 -0.76
CA VAL A 18 -30.72 -43.03 -0.63
C VAL A 18 -31.06 -42.57 -2.05
N ALA A 19 -32.28 -42.83 -2.47
CA ALA A 19 -32.84 -42.27 -3.69
C ALA A 19 -33.01 -40.76 -3.48
N VAL A 20 -32.10 -39.99 -4.09
CA VAL A 20 -32.27 -38.53 -4.16
C VAL A 20 -33.13 -38.25 -5.38
N SER A 21 -34.35 -37.78 -5.12
CA SER A 21 -35.23 -37.15 -6.10
C SER A 21 -34.48 -36.01 -6.78
N GLY A 22 -34.31 -36.10 -8.11
CA GLY A 22 -33.70 -35.05 -8.88
C GLY A 22 -34.45 -33.74 -8.80
N CYS A 23 -33.98 -32.80 -7.96
CA CYS A 23 -34.19 -31.40 -8.21
C CYS A 23 -33.16 -31.00 -9.28
N SER A 24 -33.65 -30.67 -10.47
CA SER A 24 -32.85 -29.99 -11.47
C SER A 24 -32.31 -28.69 -10.82
N LEU A 25 -31.03 -28.68 -10.49
CA LEU A 25 -30.30 -27.44 -10.27
C LEU A 25 -30.35 -26.72 -11.62
N GLY A 26 -31.29 -25.77 -11.74
CA GLY A 26 -31.24 -24.79 -12.80
C GLY A 26 -29.86 -24.15 -12.73
N SER A 27 -29.11 -24.24 -13.81
CA SER A 27 -27.93 -23.40 -14.03
C SER A 27 -28.39 -21.97 -13.78
N LYS A 28 -27.91 -21.30 -12.74
CA LYS A 28 -27.96 -19.85 -12.65
C LYS A 28 -27.12 -19.39 -13.84
N GLY A 29 -27.78 -19.06 -14.94
CA GLY A 29 -27.14 -18.42 -16.08
C GLY A 29 -26.42 -17.18 -15.54
N THR A 30 -25.19 -16.99 -15.95
CA THR A 30 -24.49 -15.72 -15.83
C THR A 30 -25.44 -14.67 -16.40
N SER A 31 -25.88 -13.72 -15.58
CA SER A 31 -26.63 -12.55 -16.09
C SER A 31 -25.71 -11.87 -17.08
N ALA A 32 -26.14 -11.76 -18.33
CA ALA A 32 -25.37 -11.01 -19.35
C ALA A 32 -25.12 -9.60 -18.83
N LEU A 33 -23.91 -9.06 -19.08
CA LEU A 33 -23.62 -7.66 -18.77
C LEU A 33 -24.64 -6.76 -19.48
N PRO A 34 -25.00 -5.60 -18.88
CA PRO A 34 -25.82 -4.60 -19.55
C PRO A 34 -25.19 -4.14 -20.88
N GLU A 35 -26.01 -3.50 -21.75
CA GLU A 35 -25.51 -2.90 -22.98
C GLU A 35 -24.48 -1.81 -22.69
N GLU A 36 -23.58 -1.60 -23.64
CA GLU A 36 -22.58 -0.54 -23.58
C GLU A 36 -23.22 0.84 -23.68
N MET A 37 -22.76 1.78 -22.88
CA MET A 37 -23.19 3.17 -22.87
C MET A 37 -22.42 3.95 -23.95
N SER A 38 -23.08 4.84 -24.68
CA SER A 38 -22.38 5.79 -25.54
C SER A 38 -21.69 6.87 -24.73
N VAL A 39 -20.64 7.49 -25.29
CA VAL A 39 -19.83 8.50 -24.57
C VAL A 39 -20.67 9.69 -24.06
N ASP A 40 -21.71 10.10 -24.84
CA ASP A 40 -22.58 11.22 -24.48
C ASP A 40 -23.53 10.90 -23.30
N GLU A 41 -23.70 9.64 -22.96
CA GLU A 41 -24.54 9.17 -21.85
C GLU A 41 -23.76 9.01 -20.54
N ILE A 42 -22.43 9.05 -20.59
CA ILE A 42 -21.57 8.88 -19.40
C ILE A 42 -21.78 10.07 -18.46
N SER A 43 -22.27 9.79 -17.26
CA SER A 43 -22.33 10.79 -16.19
C SER A 43 -20.92 11.17 -15.75
N VAL A 44 -20.71 12.45 -15.43
CA VAL A 44 -19.40 12.98 -15.05
C VAL A 44 -19.43 13.50 -13.63
N GLY A 45 -18.50 13.06 -12.80
CA GLY A 45 -18.42 13.46 -11.40
C GLY A 45 -17.14 12.99 -10.74
N SER A 46 -17.01 13.26 -9.44
CA SER A 46 -15.97 12.72 -8.58
C SER A 46 -16.45 12.64 -7.14
N VAL A 47 -15.88 11.71 -6.37
CA VAL A 47 -16.19 11.61 -4.96
C VAL A 47 -15.56 12.76 -4.18
N ASN A 48 -16.38 13.49 -3.42
CA ASN A 48 -15.90 14.32 -2.32
C ASN A 48 -15.84 13.43 -1.06
N SER A 49 -14.66 12.96 -0.70
CA SER A 49 -14.46 12.05 0.43
C SER A 49 -14.76 12.71 1.80
N GLY A 50 -14.83 14.04 1.88
CA GLY A 50 -14.94 14.76 3.15
C GLY A 50 -13.71 14.65 4.03
N GLY A 51 -12.68 13.93 3.61
CA GLY A 51 -11.44 13.69 4.34
C GLY A 51 -10.21 14.18 3.57
N SER A 52 -9.46 15.11 4.16
CA SER A 52 -8.14 15.51 3.68
C SER A 52 -7.09 14.91 4.62
N LEU A 53 -6.72 13.66 4.36
CA LEU A 53 -5.68 12.96 5.10
C LEU A 53 -4.48 12.73 4.17
N HIS A 54 -3.29 13.05 4.68
CA HIS A 54 -2.01 12.77 4.03
C HIS A 54 -1.40 11.54 4.68
N ASP A 55 -0.76 10.65 3.90
CA ASP A 55 -0.19 9.39 4.35
C ASP A 55 -1.20 8.54 5.16
N PRO A 56 -2.38 8.25 4.59
CA PRO A 56 -3.44 7.58 5.32
C PRO A 56 -3.12 6.12 5.60
N GLN A 57 -3.41 5.69 6.83
CA GLN A 57 -3.38 4.28 7.22
C GLN A 57 -4.71 3.90 7.87
N ILE A 58 -5.30 2.79 7.44
CA ILE A 58 -6.58 2.30 7.96
C ILE A 58 -6.38 1.10 8.88
N ILE A 59 -7.14 1.09 9.97
CA ILE A 59 -7.37 -0.09 10.80
C ILE A 59 -8.87 -0.30 10.96
N VAL A 60 -9.33 -1.56 10.92
CA VAL A 60 -10.75 -1.91 10.96
C VAL A 60 -11.18 -2.26 12.37
N GLY A 61 -12.18 -1.55 12.89
CA GLY A 61 -12.77 -1.81 14.20
C GLY A 61 -13.65 -3.07 14.21
N ASP A 62 -13.88 -3.62 15.41
CA ASP A 62 -14.72 -4.82 15.57
C ASP A 62 -16.17 -4.64 15.10
N ASP A 63 -16.67 -3.42 15.14
CA ASP A 63 -18.00 -3.03 14.66
C ASP A 63 -18.08 -2.80 13.14
N GLY A 64 -16.94 -2.92 12.42
CA GLY A 64 -16.84 -2.67 10.99
C GLY A 64 -16.56 -1.21 10.64
N THR A 65 -16.38 -0.33 11.63
CA THR A 65 -15.94 1.05 11.39
C THR A 65 -14.48 1.08 10.94
N TYR A 66 -14.19 1.83 9.89
CA TYR A 66 -12.83 2.09 9.41
C TYR A 66 -12.28 3.32 10.10
N TYR A 67 -11.15 3.18 10.78
CA TYR A 67 -10.40 4.25 11.42
C TYR A 67 -9.20 4.59 10.55
N CYS A 68 -9.11 5.83 10.08
CA CYS A 68 -8.02 6.29 9.24
C CYS A 68 -7.18 7.33 10.01
N TYR A 69 -5.89 7.12 10.06
CA TYR A 69 -4.90 8.02 10.67
C TYR A 69 -4.00 8.59 9.59
N GLY A 70 -3.58 9.83 9.74
CA GLY A 70 -2.73 10.52 8.78
C GLY A 70 -1.80 11.54 9.41
N THR A 71 -0.95 12.09 8.58
CA THR A 71 0.00 13.17 8.91
C THR A 71 -0.68 14.33 9.63
N HIS A 72 0.07 15.05 10.48
CA HIS A 72 -0.38 16.14 11.35
C HIS A 72 -1.41 15.72 12.42
N MET A 73 -1.39 14.46 12.85
CA MET A 73 -2.37 13.92 13.80
C MET A 73 -3.81 14.07 13.29
N THR A 74 -4.01 13.90 11.98
CA THR A 74 -5.35 13.84 11.41
C THR A 74 -5.92 12.45 11.60
N ALA A 75 -7.19 12.38 12.02
CA ALA A 75 -7.91 11.12 12.11
C ALA A 75 -9.36 11.28 11.65
N ALA A 76 -9.85 10.25 10.97
CA ALA A 76 -11.21 10.19 10.45
C ALA A 76 -11.78 8.78 10.57
N THR A 77 -13.11 8.68 10.53
CA THR A 77 -13.81 7.40 10.47
C THR A 77 -14.71 7.34 9.24
N SER A 78 -14.93 6.11 8.75
CA SER A 78 -15.87 5.81 7.68
C SER A 78 -16.57 4.48 7.94
N THR A 79 -17.76 4.30 7.37
CA THR A 79 -18.47 3.03 7.33
C THR A 79 -18.58 2.45 5.91
N ASP A 80 -18.15 3.23 4.89
CA ASP A 80 -18.31 2.89 3.48
C ASP A 80 -17.05 3.11 2.63
N LEU A 81 -15.91 3.51 3.25
CA LEU A 81 -14.62 3.81 2.61
C LEU A 81 -14.65 4.97 1.59
N SER A 82 -15.82 5.56 1.35
CA SER A 82 -15.98 6.66 0.39
C SER A 82 -16.19 8.02 1.06
N LYS A 83 -16.78 8.04 2.26
CA LYS A 83 -17.08 9.25 3.02
C LYS A 83 -16.43 9.20 4.39
N TRP A 84 -15.67 10.23 4.72
CA TRP A 84 -14.88 10.31 5.93
C TRP A 84 -15.36 11.43 6.85
N THR A 85 -15.48 11.12 8.14
CA THR A 85 -15.76 12.08 9.19
C THR A 85 -14.50 12.33 9.99
N VAL A 86 -13.89 13.49 9.81
CA VAL A 86 -12.67 13.91 10.55
C VAL A 86 -13.05 14.24 11.99
N TRP A 87 -12.33 13.67 12.98
CA TRP A 87 -12.54 13.92 14.40
C TRP A 87 -11.28 14.36 15.17
N GLY A 88 -10.11 14.27 14.55
CA GLY A 88 -8.82 14.75 15.05
C GLY A 88 -8.06 15.46 13.94
N ASP A 89 -7.43 16.62 14.24
CA ASP A 89 -6.61 17.35 13.30
C ASP A 89 -5.66 18.29 14.02
N GLY A 90 -4.44 18.40 13.50
CA GLY A 90 -3.40 19.30 13.96
C GLY A 90 -2.66 18.87 15.23
N VAL A 91 -1.39 19.27 15.31
CA VAL A 91 -0.51 18.98 16.45
C VAL A 91 -0.75 20.01 17.55
N SER A 92 -1.71 19.75 18.41
CA SER A 92 -2.11 20.66 19.50
C SER A 92 -2.60 19.88 20.73
N GLY A 93 -2.54 20.51 21.90
CA GLY A 93 -3.07 19.93 23.14
C GLY A 93 -4.59 19.71 23.17
N SER A 94 -5.33 20.19 22.16
CA SER A 94 -6.76 19.95 22.01
C SER A 94 -7.09 18.75 21.12
N ASN A 95 -6.09 18.17 20.45
CA ASN A 95 -6.29 16.98 19.62
C ASN A 95 -6.59 15.77 20.51
N LYS A 96 -7.66 15.05 20.19
CA LYS A 96 -8.17 13.94 21.00
C LYS A 96 -7.49 12.60 20.71
N ILE A 97 -6.65 12.54 19.68
CA ILE A 97 -5.91 11.30 19.34
C ILE A 97 -4.94 10.94 20.47
N PHE A 98 -4.34 11.93 21.12
CA PHE A 98 -3.43 11.76 22.24
C PHE A 98 -3.99 12.38 23.52
N ASP A 99 -3.66 11.80 24.66
CA ASP A 99 -4.02 12.32 25.97
C ASP A 99 -2.99 13.30 26.55
N ASN A 100 -1.77 13.29 26.01
CA ASN A 100 -0.63 14.04 26.55
C ASN A 100 0.21 14.77 25.51
N VAL A 101 -0.36 15.10 24.33
CA VAL A 101 0.39 15.80 23.27
C VAL A 101 0.91 17.17 23.74
N ILE A 102 2.21 17.45 23.51
CA ILE A 102 2.93 18.67 23.91
C ILE A 102 2.99 18.90 25.43
N ALA A 103 2.55 17.97 26.27
CA ALA A 103 2.64 18.04 27.72
C ALA A 103 3.50 16.89 28.24
N GLU A 104 4.16 17.09 29.39
CA GLU A 104 4.85 15.99 30.03
C GLU A 104 3.87 14.82 30.33
N PRO A 105 4.23 13.57 30.04
CA PRO A 105 5.56 13.06 29.63
C PRO A 105 5.78 12.92 28.12
N PHE A 106 5.06 13.66 27.26
CA PHE A 106 5.18 13.55 25.80
C PHE A 106 6.51 14.15 25.31
N ASP A 107 7.53 13.31 25.19
CA ASP A 107 8.91 13.71 24.87
C ASP A 107 9.29 13.52 23.39
N ALA A 108 8.31 13.33 22.51
CA ALA A 108 8.55 13.08 21.09
C ALA A 108 9.30 14.21 20.34
N PHE A 109 9.30 15.42 20.91
CA PHE A 109 9.89 16.61 20.28
C PHE A 109 11.23 17.04 20.87
N SER A 110 11.72 16.43 21.94
CA SER A 110 12.94 16.86 22.65
C SER A 110 14.16 16.89 21.74
N PHE A 111 14.34 15.86 20.91
CA PHE A 111 15.42 15.76 19.94
C PHE A 111 15.20 16.65 18.72
N VAL A 112 14.03 16.57 18.09
CA VAL A 112 13.79 17.25 16.82
C VAL A 112 13.52 18.75 17.00
N GLY A 113 12.85 19.15 18.08
CA GLY A 113 12.45 20.52 18.33
C GLY A 113 11.31 20.98 17.41
N LYS A 114 11.22 22.28 17.22
CA LYS A 114 10.22 22.90 16.35
C LYS A 114 10.72 23.01 14.92
N ASN A 115 9.78 22.95 13.97
CA ASN A 115 10.03 23.15 12.56
C ASN A 115 10.24 24.66 12.21
N GLU A 116 10.51 24.96 10.94
CA GLU A 116 10.77 26.33 10.47
C GLU A 116 9.60 27.29 10.66
N GLN A 117 8.37 26.77 10.72
CA GLN A 117 7.15 27.53 11.01
C GLN A 117 6.90 27.73 12.50
N ASN A 118 7.86 27.37 13.38
CA ASN A 118 7.77 27.42 14.84
C ASN A 118 6.66 26.52 15.42
N GLY A 119 6.22 25.51 14.67
CA GLY A 119 5.29 24.46 15.07
C GLY A 119 5.98 23.12 15.31
N TYR A 120 5.20 22.10 15.59
CA TYR A 120 5.65 20.73 15.70
C TYR A 120 5.09 19.91 14.53
N SER A 121 5.90 19.00 14.00
CA SER A 121 5.49 18.11 12.90
C SER A 121 5.39 16.67 13.40
N VAL A 122 4.23 16.06 13.17
CA VAL A 122 3.98 14.62 13.34
C VAL A 122 3.49 14.08 12.00
N TRP A 123 4.20 13.08 11.46
CA TRP A 123 3.91 12.56 10.12
C TRP A 123 3.69 11.05 10.14
N ALA A 124 3.00 10.56 9.10
CA ALA A 124 2.82 9.18 8.70
C ALA A 124 2.61 8.21 9.88
N PRO A 125 1.54 8.36 10.69
CA PRO A 125 1.25 7.41 11.74
C PRO A 125 0.78 6.08 11.15
N SER A 126 1.14 4.99 11.82
CA SER A 126 0.63 3.66 11.52
C SER A 126 0.18 2.98 12.80
N VAL A 127 -1.01 2.39 12.77
CA VAL A 127 -1.64 1.77 13.94
C VAL A 127 -1.84 0.29 13.70
N ILE A 128 -1.43 -0.53 14.67
CA ILE A 128 -1.63 -1.97 14.65
C ILE A 128 -2.22 -2.45 15.99
N TYR A 129 -3.10 -3.45 15.94
CA TYR A 129 -3.52 -4.15 17.16
C TYR A 129 -2.48 -5.17 17.56
N ASN A 130 -1.93 -5.02 18.75
CA ASN A 130 -0.96 -5.96 19.28
C ASN A 130 -1.69 -7.11 19.97
N LYS A 131 -1.63 -8.29 19.38
CA LYS A 131 -2.32 -9.50 19.84
C LYS A 131 -1.85 -9.97 21.22
N LYS A 132 -0.57 -9.71 21.58
CA LYS A 132 0.05 -10.16 22.82
C LYS A 132 -0.31 -9.28 24.01
N THR A 133 -0.28 -7.97 23.83
CA THR A 133 -0.58 -7.01 24.89
C THR A 133 -2.07 -6.65 24.97
N GLY A 134 -2.84 -6.92 23.90
CA GLY A 134 -4.24 -6.53 23.78
C GLY A 134 -4.44 -5.02 23.59
N LYS A 135 -3.40 -4.29 23.17
CA LYS A 135 -3.41 -2.84 22.96
C LYS A 135 -3.27 -2.47 21.49
N TYR A 136 -3.73 -1.30 21.15
CA TYR A 136 -3.39 -0.66 19.87
C TYR A 136 -2.06 0.07 20.04
N MET A 137 -1.12 -0.20 19.15
CA MET A 137 0.17 0.47 19.06
C MET A 137 0.15 1.43 17.88
N MET A 138 0.49 2.69 18.11
CA MET A 138 0.69 3.70 17.07
C MET A 138 2.18 4.02 16.99
N TYR A 139 2.74 3.83 15.80
CA TYR A 139 4.08 4.33 15.48
C TYR A 139 3.91 5.56 14.59
N PHE A 140 4.62 6.61 14.91
CA PHE A 140 4.57 7.87 14.19
C PHE A 140 5.94 8.52 14.18
N CYS A 141 6.20 9.41 13.23
CA CYS A 141 7.44 10.15 13.24
C CYS A 141 7.24 11.60 13.61
N THR A 142 8.26 12.18 14.24
CA THR A 142 8.39 13.62 14.42
C THR A 142 9.62 14.10 13.69
N THR A 143 9.58 15.33 13.18
CA THR A 143 10.67 15.92 12.40
C THR A 143 10.68 17.44 12.56
N SER A 144 11.84 18.07 12.42
CA SER A 144 11.96 19.52 12.39
C SER A 144 12.64 20.03 11.14
N SER A 145 13.38 19.16 10.47
CA SER A 145 14.08 19.46 9.24
C SER A 145 14.14 18.20 8.41
N TYR A 146 14.64 18.33 7.21
CA TYR A 146 14.74 17.31 6.17
C TYR A 146 15.21 15.90 6.62
N ILE A 147 16.12 15.78 7.60
CA ILE A 147 16.65 14.50 8.07
C ILE A 147 16.69 14.36 9.59
N LYS A 148 16.45 15.42 10.34
CA LYS A 148 16.41 15.37 11.81
C LYS A 148 15.04 14.90 12.23
N SER A 149 14.92 13.60 12.41
CA SER A 149 13.66 12.91 12.62
C SER A 149 13.79 11.79 13.64
N ASN A 150 12.67 11.36 14.18
CA ASN A 150 12.62 10.17 15.02
C ASN A 150 11.29 9.42 14.84
N ILE A 151 11.31 8.12 15.18
CA ILE A 151 10.12 7.28 15.24
C ILE A 151 9.77 7.05 16.70
N CYS A 152 8.51 7.29 17.03
CA CYS A 152 7.92 7.20 18.35
C CYS A 152 6.89 6.08 18.43
N LEU A 153 6.72 5.52 19.62
CA LEU A 153 5.68 4.57 19.99
C LEU A 153 4.70 5.21 20.96
N ALA A 154 3.42 5.04 20.69
CA ALA A 154 2.33 5.33 21.61
C ALA A 154 1.37 4.15 21.67
N THR A 155 0.66 3.97 22.79
CA THR A 155 -0.30 2.87 22.99
C THR A 155 -1.66 3.36 23.42
N SER A 156 -2.71 2.56 23.14
CA SER A 156 -4.08 2.79 23.63
C SER A 156 -4.80 1.48 23.85
N ASP A 157 -5.74 1.45 24.79
CA ASP A 157 -6.69 0.35 24.97
C ASP A 157 -7.84 0.42 23.93
N ASN A 158 -7.99 1.54 23.23
CA ASN A 158 -9.06 1.78 22.27
C ASN A 158 -8.51 2.12 20.88
N ILE A 159 -9.16 1.59 19.84
CA ILE A 159 -8.79 1.83 18.45
C ILE A 159 -8.78 3.33 18.09
N GLY A 160 -9.72 4.11 18.60
CA GLY A 160 -9.81 5.56 18.40
C GLY A 160 -8.96 6.40 19.37
N GLY A 161 -8.13 5.78 20.19
CA GLY A 161 -7.36 6.49 21.22
C GLY A 161 -8.20 6.82 22.48
N PRO A 162 -7.77 7.76 23.34
CA PRO A 162 -6.52 8.49 23.18
C PRO A 162 -5.31 7.57 23.29
N PHE A 163 -4.30 7.87 22.49
CA PHE A 163 -2.99 7.21 22.59
C PHE A 163 -2.13 7.91 23.62
N HIS A 164 -1.36 7.12 24.36
CA HIS A 164 -0.38 7.59 25.31
C HIS A 164 1.03 7.38 24.74
N TYR A 165 1.82 8.46 24.67
CA TYR A 165 3.21 8.37 24.24
C TYR A 165 4.02 7.54 25.24
N GLU A 166 4.71 6.53 24.73
CA GLU A 166 5.55 5.63 25.54
C GLU A 166 7.03 6.02 25.45
N LYS A 167 7.55 6.11 24.22
CA LYS A 167 8.98 6.33 23.97
C LYS A 167 9.29 6.66 22.51
N THR A 168 10.52 7.15 22.29
CA THR A 168 11.15 7.25 20.98
C THR A 168 12.12 6.10 20.77
N ILE A 169 12.04 5.40 19.63
CA ILE A 169 12.72 4.12 19.38
C ILE A 169 13.85 4.19 18.34
N VAL A 170 13.75 5.10 17.34
CA VAL A 170 14.77 5.29 16.29
C VAL A 170 14.96 6.78 16.06
N TYR A 171 16.20 7.22 15.93
CA TYR A 171 16.59 8.59 15.65
C TYR A 171 17.43 8.68 14.38
N SER A 172 17.29 9.74 13.60
CA SER A 172 18.11 10.05 12.44
C SER A 172 18.52 11.52 12.40
N GLY A 173 19.54 11.85 11.59
CA GLY A 173 20.00 13.21 11.46
C GLY A 173 20.74 13.77 12.67
N PHE A 174 21.12 12.91 13.61
CA PHE A 174 21.93 13.31 14.77
C PHE A 174 23.36 13.68 14.37
N THR A 175 23.95 14.55 15.13
CA THR A 175 25.35 14.98 15.02
C THR A 175 26.11 14.59 16.28
N LYS A 176 27.41 14.83 16.29
CA LYS A 176 28.20 14.62 17.52
C LYS A 176 27.72 15.51 18.68
N GLY A 177 27.09 16.66 18.37
CA GLY A 177 26.69 17.66 19.36
C GLY A 177 25.35 17.39 20.03
N ASP A 178 24.51 16.52 19.43
CA ASP A 178 23.18 16.20 19.95
C ASP A 178 22.93 14.69 20.15
N LEU A 179 23.99 13.89 20.09
CA LEU A 179 23.92 12.45 20.28
C LEU A 179 23.36 12.06 21.66
N GLU A 180 23.66 12.85 22.67
CA GLU A 180 23.17 12.67 24.04
C GLU A 180 21.64 12.84 24.19
N LEU A 181 20.99 13.43 23.19
CA LEU A 181 19.53 13.56 23.13
C LEU A 181 18.84 12.34 22.49
N THR A 182 19.63 11.31 22.17
CA THR A 182 19.16 10.08 21.51
C THR A 182 19.45 8.86 22.35
N ASN A 183 18.86 7.71 21.98
CA ASN A 183 19.17 6.41 22.58
C ASN A 183 20.41 5.74 21.96
N TYR A 184 21.16 6.44 21.11
CA TYR A 184 22.28 5.88 20.35
C TYR A 184 23.33 5.24 21.24
N SER A 185 23.81 5.98 22.27
CA SER A 185 24.88 5.52 23.13
C SER A 185 24.50 4.30 23.96
N ASP A 186 23.23 4.17 24.34
CA ASP A 186 22.71 3.02 25.08
C ASP A 186 22.72 1.74 24.22
N ILE A 187 22.49 1.88 22.91
CA ILE A 187 22.41 0.77 21.95
C ILE A 187 23.78 0.43 21.37
N MET A 188 24.51 1.44 20.88
CA MET A 188 25.73 1.27 20.09
C MET A 188 27.02 1.48 20.89
N GLY A 189 26.91 1.95 22.12
CA GLY A 189 28.07 2.40 22.89
C GLY A 189 28.63 3.74 22.40
N ASP A 190 29.71 4.20 23.03
CA ASP A 190 30.25 5.55 22.83
C ASP A 190 31.67 5.57 22.22
N ASP A 191 32.06 4.54 21.46
CA ASP A 191 33.37 4.52 20.83
C ASP A 191 33.41 5.36 19.52
N ALA A 192 34.57 5.94 19.24
CA ALA A 192 34.74 6.86 18.13
C ALA A 192 34.59 6.17 16.75
N LYS A 193 34.96 4.89 16.63
CA LYS A 193 34.88 4.13 15.37
C LYS A 193 33.40 3.87 15.01
N THR A 194 32.60 3.45 15.99
CA THR A 194 31.17 3.22 15.80
C THR A 194 30.45 4.51 15.41
N ARG A 195 30.78 5.65 16.07
CA ARG A 195 30.21 6.96 15.67
C ARG A 195 30.56 7.38 14.24
N GLN A 196 31.78 7.09 13.77
CA GLN A 196 32.21 7.43 12.39
C GLN A 196 31.41 6.71 11.32
N ARG A 197 30.74 5.61 11.66
CA ARG A 197 29.84 4.89 10.75
C ARG A 197 28.67 5.80 10.32
N TYR A 198 28.12 6.56 11.27
CA TYR A 198 26.91 7.37 11.06
C TYR A 198 27.18 8.85 10.82
N ILE A 199 28.31 9.35 11.29
CA ILE A 199 28.67 10.77 11.22
C ILE A 199 29.95 10.92 10.39
N SER A 200 29.82 11.55 9.23
CA SER A 200 30.90 11.86 8.31
C SER A 200 31.05 13.37 8.15
N GLY A 201 32.28 13.89 8.34
CA GLY A 201 32.51 15.34 8.27
C GLY A 201 31.77 16.17 9.30
N GLY A 202 31.34 15.57 10.41
CA GLY A 202 30.57 16.22 11.47
C GLY A 202 29.04 16.22 11.28
N ALA A 203 28.56 15.73 10.15
CA ALA A 203 27.15 15.61 9.82
C ALA A 203 26.70 14.14 9.70
N TYR A 204 25.43 13.90 9.87
CA TYR A 204 24.82 12.60 9.66
C TYR A 204 24.99 12.16 8.20
N ASN A 205 25.40 10.91 7.98
CA ASN A 205 25.61 10.36 6.66
C ASN A 205 24.28 9.85 6.05
N ASN A 206 23.48 10.78 5.60
CA ASN A 206 22.16 10.50 5.04
C ASN A 206 22.17 9.92 3.62
N GLN A 207 23.32 9.69 3.03
CA GLN A 207 23.41 8.88 1.80
C GLN A 207 23.35 7.39 2.09
N LEU A 208 23.85 6.98 3.25
CA LEU A 208 23.92 5.59 3.65
C LEU A 208 22.87 5.19 4.70
N TRP A 209 22.44 6.12 5.54
CA TRP A 209 21.54 5.83 6.66
C TRP A 209 20.17 6.47 6.47
N PRO A 210 19.11 5.84 6.98
CA PRO A 210 17.74 6.26 6.69
C PRO A 210 17.39 7.61 7.29
N ASN A 211 16.37 8.25 6.75
CA ASN A 211 15.57 9.20 7.49
C ASN A 211 14.54 8.40 8.32
N ALA A 212 14.49 8.62 9.63
CA ALA A 212 13.59 7.90 10.54
C ALA A 212 12.17 8.47 10.47
N ILE A 213 11.52 8.26 9.32
CA ILE A 213 10.12 8.64 9.06
C ILE A 213 9.37 7.49 8.36
N ASP A 214 8.08 7.66 8.17
CA ASP A 214 7.15 6.74 7.48
C ASP A 214 7.16 5.31 8.05
N PRO A 215 6.99 5.13 9.38
CA PRO A 215 6.93 3.79 9.96
C PRO A 215 5.63 3.07 9.59
N ALA A 216 5.73 1.83 9.15
CA ALA A 216 4.58 0.96 8.92
C ALA A 216 4.82 -0.41 9.52
N MET A 217 3.82 -0.93 10.27
CA MET A 217 3.93 -2.21 10.95
C MET A 217 3.09 -3.26 10.27
N PHE A 218 3.57 -4.49 10.34
CA PHE A 218 2.85 -5.67 9.89
C PHE A 218 3.26 -6.91 10.69
N TYR A 219 2.40 -7.94 10.66
CA TYR A 219 2.74 -9.27 11.13
C TYR A 219 3.19 -10.14 9.96
N ASP A 220 4.25 -10.91 10.16
CA ASP A 220 4.71 -11.89 9.17
C ASP A 220 3.91 -13.22 9.25
N ALA A 221 4.30 -14.19 8.43
CA ALA A 221 3.68 -15.51 8.37
C ALA A 221 3.77 -16.30 9.69
N ASP A 222 4.75 -15.97 10.53
CA ASP A 222 5.00 -16.61 11.82
C ASP A 222 4.44 -15.78 13.00
N ASP A 223 3.57 -14.79 12.71
CA ASP A 223 3.00 -13.83 13.67
C ASP A 223 4.06 -12.98 14.38
N ARG A 224 5.24 -12.76 13.81
CA ARG A 224 6.25 -11.82 14.35
C ARG A 224 5.94 -10.41 13.88
N LEU A 225 6.12 -9.44 14.76
CA LEU A 225 5.87 -8.02 14.50
C LEU A 225 7.09 -7.36 13.85
N TRP A 226 6.88 -6.66 12.75
CA TRP A 226 7.90 -5.94 12.00
C TRP A 226 7.52 -4.49 11.76
N MET A 227 8.54 -3.64 11.62
CA MET A 227 8.41 -2.24 11.19
C MET A 227 9.29 -2.01 9.95
N VAL A 228 8.68 -1.58 8.85
CA VAL A 228 9.37 -1.02 7.70
C VAL A 228 9.29 0.50 7.77
N TYR A 229 10.36 1.21 7.39
CA TYR A 229 10.43 2.67 7.49
C TYR A 229 11.51 3.26 6.60
N GLY A 230 11.49 4.57 6.43
CA GLY A 230 12.52 5.31 5.70
C GLY A 230 11.96 6.08 4.52
N SER A 231 12.71 7.09 4.11
CA SER A 231 12.36 7.99 3.02
C SER A 231 13.64 8.54 2.42
N TRP A 232 13.76 8.51 1.10
CA TRP A 232 14.92 9.00 0.36
C TRP A 232 16.26 8.57 0.99
N SER A 233 17.08 9.53 1.38
CA SER A 233 18.28 9.35 2.22
C SER A 233 19.01 8.02 1.96
N GLY A 234 19.24 7.23 2.99
CA GLY A 234 19.87 5.92 2.92
C GLY A 234 18.95 4.79 2.41
N GLY A 235 17.71 5.07 2.03
CA GLY A 235 16.74 4.07 1.55
C GLY A 235 15.77 3.59 2.62
N ILE A 236 15.13 2.47 2.32
CA ILE A 236 14.08 1.83 3.14
C ILE A 236 14.70 0.72 3.98
N PHE A 237 14.36 0.70 5.25
CA PHE A 237 14.88 -0.22 6.26
C PHE A 237 13.76 -1.00 6.94
N ILE A 238 14.12 -2.15 7.53
CA ILE A 238 13.22 -3.00 8.30
C ILE A 238 13.85 -3.42 9.63
N LEU A 239 13.02 -3.49 10.67
CA LEU A 239 13.35 -3.99 11.99
C LEU A 239 12.28 -4.96 12.48
N GLU A 240 12.67 -6.08 13.05
CA GLU A 240 11.77 -6.90 13.85
C GLU A 240 11.50 -6.18 15.18
N LEU A 241 10.28 -6.26 15.70
CA LEU A 241 9.88 -5.63 16.94
C LEU A 241 9.54 -6.68 17.98
N ASP A 242 9.94 -6.43 19.22
CA ASP A 242 9.49 -7.22 20.36
C ASP A 242 8.01 -6.92 20.65
N GLU A 243 7.17 -7.92 20.61
CA GLU A 243 5.71 -7.76 20.77
C GLU A 243 5.30 -7.32 22.19
N GLU A 244 6.10 -7.57 23.23
CA GLU A 244 5.76 -7.14 24.60
C GLU A 244 6.04 -5.68 24.83
N THR A 245 7.12 -5.16 24.24
CA THR A 245 7.62 -3.80 24.48
C THR A 245 7.39 -2.84 23.31
N GLY A 246 7.19 -3.37 22.10
CA GLY A 246 7.13 -2.58 20.86
C GLY A 246 8.49 -2.01 20.43
N GLU A 247 9.59 -2.45 21.07
CA GLU A 247 10.94 -1.97 20.74
C GLU A 247 11.59 -2.82 19.65
N PRO A 248 12.51 -2.23 18.87
CA PRO A 248 13.28 -2.98 17.90
C PRO A 248 14.14 -4.08 18.53
N ILE A 249 14.02 -5.30 17.99
CA ILE A 249 14.99 -6.37 18.20
C ILE A 249 16.19 -6.04 17.31
N ARG A 250 17.32 -5.73 17.95
CA ARG A 250 18.50 -5.22 17.25
C ARG A 250 19.28 -6.35 16.59
N PRO A 251 19.44 -6.36 15.25
CA PRO A 251 20.28 -7.35 14.58
C PRO A 251 21.75 -7.11 14.84
N GLU A 252 22.60 -8.09 14.54
CA GLU A 252 24.04 -7.86 14.46
C GLU A 252 24.38 -7.03 13.23
N THR A 253 25.32 -6.07 13.38
CA THR A 253 25.80 -5.25 12.26
C THR A 253 26.70 -6.09 11.34
N ASP A 254 26.42 -6.10 10.05
CA ASP A 254 27.31 -6.67 9.04
C ASP A 254 28.33 -5.65 8.50
N ASP A 255 29.33 -6.15 7.77
CA ASP A 255 30.39 -5.31 7.19
C ASP A 255 29.94 -4.59 5.90
N ASP A 256 28.86 -5.04 5.27
CA ASP A 256 28.41 -4.55 3.95
C ASP A 256 27.48 -3.34 4.02
N SER A 257 27.15 -2.87 5.23
CA SER A 257 26.23 -1.74 5.49
C SER A 257 24.77 -2.00 5.06
N GLU A 258 24.40 -3.25 4.83
CA GLU A 258 23.04 -3.63 4.55
C GLU A 258 22.25 -3.92 5.82
N THR A 259 22.91 -4.53 6.82
CA THR A 259 22.32 -4.78 8.15
C THR A 259 23.08 -4.02 9.23
N ASP A 260 22.34 -3.31 10.05
CA ASP A 260 22.88 -2.41 11.06
C ASP A 260 22.14 -2.58 12.38
N ALA A 261 22.88 -2.69 13.48
CA ALA A 261 22.29 -2.90 14.81
C ALA A 261 21.39 -1.75 15.25
N TYR A 262 21.61 -0.53 14.77
CA TYR A 262 20.79 0.64 15.11
C TYR A 262 19.58 0.79 14.18
N PHE A 263 19.80 0.67 12.87
CA PHE A 263 18.77 0.96 11.85
C PHE A 263 18.06 -0.28 11.29
N GLY A 264 18.58 -1.49 11.55
CA GLY A 264 18.03 -2.70 10.95
C GLY A 264 18.60 -3.01 9.56
N LYS A 265 17.86 -3.79 8.78
CA LYS A 265 18.28 -4.21 7.45
C LYS A 265 17.73 -3.26 6.37
N ARG A 266 18.58 -2.85 5.44
CA ARG A 266 18.15 -2.12 4.24
C ARG A 266 17.47 -3.07 3.28
N LEU A 267 16.29 -2.70 2.81
CA LEU A 267 15.53 -3.46 1.81
C LEU A 267 15.78 -2.95 0.40
N ILE A 268 15.79 -1.62 0.22
CA ILE A 268 15.85 -1.01 -1.12
C ILE A 268 16.36 0.43 -1.04
N GLY A 269 16.99 0.89 -2.12
CA GLY A 269 17.40 2.28 -2.29
C GLY A 269 18.62 2.69 -1.48
N GLY A 270 18.83 3.97 -1.40
CA GLY A 270 19.97 4.65 -0.80
C GLY A 270 20.42 5.79 -1.68
N PHE A 271 21.44 6.56 -1.28
CA PHE A 271 21.97 7.67 -2.05
C PHE A 271 20.93 8.68 -2.55
N HIS A 272 19.87 8.89 -1.73
CA HIS A 272 18.76 9.80 -2.04
C HIS A 272 17.90 9.41 -3.24
N HIS A 273 17.78 8.12 -3.57
CA HIS A 273 16.70 7.71 -4.49
C HIS A 273 15.37 8.28 -3.95
N PRO A 274 14.58 8.97 -4.77
CA PRO A 274 13.29 9.55 -4.36
C PRO A 274 12.22 8.46 -4.23
N ILE A 275 12.35 7.67 -3.16
CA ILE A 275 11.50 6.54 -2.80
C ILE A 275 11.15 6.70 -1.32
N GLU A 276 9.84 6.62 -0.99
CA GLU A 276 9.36 6.80 0.37
C GLU A 276 8.02 6.09 0.62
N GLY A 277 7.43 6.30 1.80
CA GLY A 277 6.14 5.77 2.17
C GLY A 277 6.06 4.24 2.09
N PRO A 278 7.02 3.49 2.69
CA PRO A 278 7.01 2.05 2.59
C PRO A 278 5.83 1.45 3.37
N TYR A 279 5.18 0.47 2.78
CA TYR A 279 4.19 -0.36 3.45
C TYR A 279 4.33 -1.81 3.00
N ILE A 280 4.40 -2.75 3.94
CA ILE A 280 4.48 -4.18 3.61
C ILE A 280 3.14 -4.85 3.94
N HIS A 281 2.59 -5.54 2.94
CA HIS A 281 1.44 -6.43 3.06
C HIS A 281 1.88 -7.88 2.88
N TYR A 282 1.55 -8.74 3.84
CA TYR A 282 1.71 -10.18 3.69
C TYR A 282 0.40 -10.80 3.18
N ASP A 283 0.43 -11.40 2.01
CA ASP A 283 -0.71 -12.11 1.43
C ASP A 283 -0.57 -13.63 1.66
N LYS A 284 -1.49 -14.19 2.43
CA LYS A 284 -1.49 -15.60 2.81
C LYS A 284 -1.75 -16.54 1.62
N THR A 285 -2.42 -16.04 0.58
CA THR A 285 -2.81 -16.84 -0.59
C THR A 285 -1.61 -17.07 -1.48
N THR A 286 -0.81 -16.03 -1.73
CA THR A 286 0.39 -16.09 -2.55
C THR A 286 1.63 -16.49 -1.77
N GLY A 287 1.64 -16.26 -0.44
CA GLY A 287 2.80 -16.46 0.44
C GLY A 287 3.88 -15.38 0.30
N TYR A 288 3.60 -14.28 -0.41
CA TYR A 288 4.54 -13.19 -0.62
C TYR A 288 4.28 -12.01 0.30
N TYR A 289 5.35 -11.27 0.58
CA TYR A 289 5.37 -9.94 1.18
C TYR A 289 5.46 -8.90 0.07
N TYR A 290 4.50 -8.00 0.00
CA TYR A 290 4.43 -6.94 -1.00
C TYR A 290 4.86 -5.63 -0.39
N LEU A 291 5.98 -5.07 -0.85
CA LEU A 291 6.48 -3.76 -0.45
C LEU A 291 5.93 -2.70 -1.40
N PHE A 292 4.94 -1.95 -0.95
CA PHE A 292 4.41 -0.78 -1.63
C PHE A 292 5.26 0.43 -1.30
N LEU A 293 5.51 1.27 -2.30
CA LEU A 293 6.38 2.43 -2.22
C LEU A 293 5.82 3.58 -3.06
N SER A 294 6.11 4.79 -2.64
CA SER A 294 5.91 5.99 -3.45
C SER A 294 7.24 6.43 -4.08
N TYR A 295 7.21 6.70 -5.38
CA TYR A 295 8.35 7.18 -6.16
C TYR A 295 8.11 8.60 -6.63
N GLY A 296 9.17 9.42 -6.75
CA GLY A 296 9.06 10.81 -7.19
C GLY A 296 8.87 11.80 -6.05
N ASN A 297 8.56 13.05 -6.39
CA ASN A 297 8.28 14.11 -5.42
C ASN A 297 6.78 14.18 -5.14
N LEU A 298 6.41 14.41 -3.89
CA LEU A 298 5.02 14.36 -3.42
C LEU A 298 4.11 15.50 -3.94
N GLN A 299 4.67 16.56 -4.52
CA GLN A 299 3.89 17.70 -5.03
C GLN A 299 3.05 17.30 -6.26
N THR A 300 2.02 18.10 -6.54
CA THR A 300 1.11 17.87 -7.67
C THR A 300 1.83 17.67 -9.01
N ASP A 301 2.94 18.36 -9.24
CA ASP A 301 3.77 18.30 -10.43
C ASP A 301 5.04 17.45 -10.28
N GLY A 302 5.20 16.75 -9.15
CA GLY A 302 6.42 16.03 -8.78
C GLY A 302 6.54 14.61 -9.35
N GLY A 303 5.51 14.13 -10.03
CA GLY A 303 5.50 12.77 -10.59
C GLY A 303 5.33 11.67 -9.55
N TYR A 304 4.74 12.00 -8.40
CA TYR A 304 4.48 11.02 -7.34
C TYR A 304 3.61 9.87 -7.86
N GLN A 305 3.97 8.64 -7.54
CA GLN A 305 3.37 7.45 -8.10
C GLN A 305 3.58 6.24 -7.22
N MET A 306 2.69 5.27 -7.33
CA MET A 306 2.69 4.05 -6.51
C MET A 306 3.36 2.90 -7.24
N ARG A 307 4.29 2.21 -6.55
CA ARG A 307 4.96 1.01 -7.04
C ARG A 307 4.95 -0.11 -6.02
N VAL A 308 5.19 -1.34 -6.50
CA VAL A 308 5.27 -2.54 -5.66
C VAL A 308 6.43 -3.43 -6.06
N LEU A 309 7.02 -4.06 -5.06
CA LEU A 309 7.96 -5.18 -5.19
C LEU A 309 7.48 -6.30 -4.26
N ARG A 310 7.96 -7.53 -4.46
CA ARG A 310 7.63 -8.64 -3.57
C ARG A 310 8.84 -9.47 -3.17
N SER A 311 8.73 -10.15 -2.02
CA SER A 311 9.73 -11.07 -1.47
C SER A 311 9.03 -12.27 -0.83
N ASP A 312 9.71 -13.41 -0.72
CA ASP A 312 9.26 -14.60 0.02
C ASP A 312 9.55 -14.51 1.53
N LYS A 313 10.22 -13.44 1.97
CA LYS A 313 10.56 -13.18 3.38
C LYS A 313 10.36 -11.71 3.72
N PRO A 314 10.01 -11.39 4.98
CA PRO A 314 9.81 -10.01 5.41
C PRO A 314 11.05 -9.14 5.19
N ASP A 315 12.23 -9.68 5.45
CA ASP A 315 13.54 -9.05 5.31
C ASP A 315 14.36 -9.58 4.11
N GLY A 316 13.70 -10.24 3.15
CA GLY A 316 14.31 -10.80 1.95
C GLY A 316 14.65 -9.76 0.89
N THR A 317 15.07 -10.24 -0.28
CA THR A 317 15.27 -9.38 -1.45
C THR A 317 13.93 -9.14 -2.13
N TYR A 318 13.50 -7.88 -2.18
CA TYR A 318 12.27 -7.48 -2.87
C TYR A 318 12.56 -7.25 -4.36
N VAL A 319 11.80 -7.91 -5.21
CA VAL A 319 11.92 -7.84 -6.67
C VAL A 319 10.62 -7.37 -7.32
N ASP A 320 10.73 -6.70 -8.44
CA ASP A 320 9.60 -6.32 -9.30
C ASP A 320 9.18 -7.47 -10.23
N VAL A 321 8.17 -7.24 -11.08
CA VAL A 321 7.66 -8.26 -12.02
C VAL A 321 8.72 -8.77 -13.00
N THR A 322 9.75 -7.98 -13.28
CA THR A 322 10.89 -8.36 -14.13
C THR A 322 11.97 -9.14 -13.39
N GLY A 323 11.82 -9.34 -12.07
CA GLY A 323 12.79 -10.01 -11.21
C GLY A 323 13.96 -9.13 -10.76
N LYS A 324 13.86 -7.81 -10.94
CA LYS A 324 14.91 -6.86 -10.55
C LYS A 324 14.66 -6.26 -9.17
N SER A 325 15.75 -5.95 -8.46
CA SER A 325 15.76 -5.21 -7.19
C SER A 325 16.69 -4.01 -7.28
N LEU A 326 16.30 -2.89 -6.70
CA LEU A 326 17.12 -1.69 -6.62
C LEU A 326 18.03 -1.75 -5.37
N GLY A 327 19.30 -2.04 -5.59
CA GLY A 327 20.30 -2.03 -4.52
C GLY A 327 20.72 -0.63 -4.08
N ILE A 328 21.52 -0.57 -3.01
CA ILE A 328 22.02 0.69 -2.41
C ILE A 328 22.77 1.60 -3.39
N LYS A 329 23.54 1.01 -4.30
CA LYS A 329 24.31 1.73 -5.32
C LYS A 329 23.66 1.67 -6.69
N GLY A 330 22.35 1.43 -6.71
CA GLY A 330 21.58 1.48 -7.95
C GLY A 330 21.81 2.81 -8.66
N ASP A 331 21.76 2.75 -9.98
CA ASP A 331 21.94 3.92 -10.82
C ASP A 331 20.87 4.96 -10.52
N LEU A 332 21.27 6.13 -10.02
CA LEU A 332 20.35 7.23 -9.72
C LEU A 332 19.61 7.72 -10.97
N ASP A 333 20.24 7.60 -12.14
CA ASP A 333 19.64 8.03 -13.40
C ASP A 333 18.58 7.04 -13.91
N ASN A 334 18.66 5.77 -13.49
CA ASN A 334 17.79 4.67 -13.96
C ASN A 334 16.94 4.03 -12.85
N PHE A 335 16.84 4.65 -11.68
CA PHE A 335 16.04 4.07 -10.57
C PHE A 335 14.56 3.90 -10.94
N ALA A 336 14.06 4.67 -11.89
CA ALA A 336 12.70 4.55 -12.42
C ALA A 336 12.43 3.22 -13.13
N ASP A 337 13.44 2.45 -13.52
CA ASP A 337 13.28 1.15 -14.16
C ASP A 337 12.95 0.02 -13.17
N TYR A 338 13.03 0.30 -11.87
CA TYR A 338 12.82 -0.67 -10.80
C TYR A 338 11.48 -0.46 -10.10
N GLY A 339 10.87 -1.55 -9.68
CA GLY A 339 9.57 -1.54 -9.00
C GLY A 339 8.40 -1.46 -9.99
N THR A 340 7.46 -2.38 -9.86
CA THR A 340 6.28 -2.46 -10.73
C THR A 340 5.34 -1.29 -10.46
N LYS A 341 5.14 -0.41 -11.43
CA LYS A 341 4.25 0.75 -11.30
C LYS A 341 2.79 0.32 -11.38
N LEU A 342 2.04 0.59 -10.32
CA LEU A 342 0.63 0.27 -10.23
C LEU A 342 -0.28 1.44 -10.61
N MET A 343 0.14 2.67 -10.28
CA MET A 343 -0.66 3.87 -10.51
C MET A 343 0.24 5.10 -10.64
N GLY A 344 -0.09 5.99 -11.56
CA GLY A 344 0.44 7.35 -11.69
C GLY A 344 -0.69 8.35 -11.90
N ASN A 345 -0.40 9.53 -12.44
CA ASN A 345 -1.42 10.53 -12.77
C ASN A 345 -2.36 10.01 -13.86
N TYR A 346 -3.67 10.24 -13.72
CA TYR A 346 -4.66 9.76 -14.70
C TYR A 346 -5.93 10.59 -14.74
N THR A 347 -6.70 10.39 -15.79
CA THR A 347 -8.09 10.79 -15.92
C THR A 347 -8.89 9.68 -16.60
N LEU A 348 -10.22 9.76 -16.54
CA LEU A 348 -11.17 8.85 -17.20
C LEU A 348 -12.37 9.66 -17.71
N PRO A 349 -13.13 9.19 -18.70
CA PRO A 349 -14.26 9.94 -19.27
C PRO A 349 -15.30 10.40 -18.25
N SER A 350 -15.54 9.64 -17.20
CA SER A 350 -16.50 9.97 -16.14
C SER A 350 -15.96 10.89 -15.04
N LEU A 351 -14.66 11.20 -15.03
CA LEU A 351 -14.07 12.05 -14.00
C LEU A 351 -14.13 13.52 -14.39
N ASN A 352 -14.66 14.37 -13.51
CA ASN A 352 -14.67 15.83 -13.70
C ASN A 352 -13.38 16.51 -13.23
N VAL A 353 -12.43 15.76 -12.69
CA VAL A 353 -11.11 16.21 -12.22
C VAL A 353 -10.03 15.25 -12.68
N THR A 354 -8.84 15.76 -12.95
CA THR A 354 -7.67 14.94 -13.23
C THR A 354 -6.96 14.60 -11.92
N TYR A 355 -6.65 13.34 -11.71
CA TYR A 355 -5.99 12.82 -10.53
C TYR A 355 -4.48 12.86 -10.71
N MET A 356 -3.80 13.48 -9.74
CA MET A 356 -2.38 13.75 -9.75
C MET A 356 -1.71 13.19 -8.50
N ALA A 357 -0.46 12.80 -8.63
CA ALA A 357 0.42 12.48 -7.50
C ALA A 357 -0.19 11.51 -6.47
N PRO A 358 -0.66 10.30 -6.86
CA PRO A 358 -1.15 9.28 -5.93
C PRO A 358 0.02 8.67 -5.15
N GLY A 359 -0.07 8.63 -3.81
CA GLY A 359 0.96 7.99 -3.00
C GLY A 359 0.76 8.18 -1.50
N GLY A 360 1.82 7.93 -0.70
CA GLY A 360 1.73 7.85 0.75
C GLY A 360 0.75 6.76 1.17
N GLN A 361 0.84 5.61 0.49
CA GLN A 361 -0.15 4.53 0.57
C GLN A 361 0.09 3.59 1.74
N SER A 362 -1.01 3.00 2.20
CA SER A 362 -1.03 1.77 3.00
C SER A 362 -2.04 0.78 2.43
N THR A 363 -2.04 -0.44 2.92
CA THR A 363 -3.01 -1.47 2.53
C THR A 363 -3.67 -2.07 3.75
N PHE A 364 -4.89 -2.56 3.57
CA PHE A 364 -5.58 -3.32 4.60
C PHE A 364 -6.50 -4.36 3.96
N GLU A 365 -6.79 -5.40 4.72
CA GLU A 365 -7.79 -6.40 4.39
C GLU A 365 -9.02 -6.17 5.29
N ASP A 366 -10.21 -6.15 4.71
CA ASP A 366 -11.44 -6.04 5.48
C ASP A 366 -11.87 -7.39 6.07
N LYS A 367 -12.98 -7.39 6.82
CA LYS A 367 -13.51 -8.60 7.45
C LYS A 367 -13.98 -9.67 6.45
N ASP A 368 -14.28 -9.26 5.24
CA ASP A 368 -14.73 -10.14 4.16
C ASP A 368 -13.57 -10.68 3.32
N GLY A 369 -12.33 -10.32 3.69
CA GLY A 369 -11.10 -10.71 2.98
C GLY A 369 -10.85 -9.92 1.70
N LYS A 370 -11.51 -8.78 1.52
CA LYS A 370 -11.22 -7.88 0.41
C LYS A 370 -9.99 -7.06 0.73
N LEU A 371 -9.10 -6.96 -0.24
CA LEU A 371 -7.85 -6.23 -0.12
C LEU A 371 -8.00 -4.83 -0.72
N TYR A 372 -7.55 -3.82 0.02
CA TYR A 372 -7.63 -2.41 -0.37
C TYR A 372 -6.29 -1.72 -0.26
N VAL A 373 -6.09 -0.71 -1.13
CA VAL A 373 -5.07 0.31 -0.98
C VAL A 373 -5.74 1.64 -0.63
N VAL A 374 -5.26 2.30 0.40
CA VAL A 374 -5.63 3.66 0.77
C VAL A 374 -4.44 4.58 0.57
N TYR A 375 -4.67 5.77 0.04
CA TYR A 375 -3.63 6.71 -0.32
C TYR A 375 -4.16 8.15 -0.37
N HIS A 376 -3.28 9.13 -0.41
CA HIS A 376 -3.68 10.50 -0.68
C HIS A 376 -3.58 10.81 -2.17
N GLN A 377 -4.57 11.52 -2.69
CA GLN A 377 -4.71 11.92 -4.08
C GLN A 377 -4.72 13.44 -4.19
N ARG A 378 -3.85 13.99 -5.04
CA ARG A 378 -3.91 15.40 -5.46
C ARG A 378 -4.70 15.57 -6.74
N PHE A 379 -4.96 16.83 -7.11
CA PHE A 379 -5.82 17.17 -8.23
C PHE A 379 -5.18 18.26 -9.09
N LYS A 380 -5.28 18.12 -10.41
CA LYS A 380 -4.76 19.12 -11.35
C LYS A 380 -5.42 20.48 -11.11
N ASN A 381 -4.61 21.54 -11.08
CA ASN A 381 -5.07 22.93 -10.87
C ASN A 381 -5.75 23.21 -9.52
N ASN A 382 -5.49 22.40 -8.50
CA ASN A 382 -6.04 22.59 -7.15
C ASN A 382 -4.95 22.82 -6.08
N GLY A 383 -3.81 23.33 -6.47
CA GLY A 383 -2.64 23.49 -5.57
C GLY A 383 -2.20 22.15 -5.01
N GLU A 384 -1.86 22.14 -3.72
CA GLU A 384 -1.45 20.93 -3.00
C GLU A 384 -2.60 20.31 -2.18
N PHE A 385 -3.85 20.72 -2.45
CA PHE A 385 -5.00 20.07 -1.82
C PHE A 385 -5.02 18.57 -2.16
N HIS A 386 -5.30 17.76 -1.16
CA HIS A 386 -5.36 16.32 -1.29
C HIS A 386 -6.60 15.76 -0.59
N ALA A 387 -7.02 14.58 -1.01
CA ALA A 387 -8.09 13.83 -0.37
C ALA A 387 -7.72 12.36 -0.28
N VAL A 388 -8.25 11.68 0.73
CA VAL A 388 -8.10 10.24 0.86
C VAL A 388 -8.88 9.52 -0.25
N ARG A 389 -8.27 8.47 -0.81
CA ARG A 389 -8.89 7.54 -1.75
C ARG A 389 -8.64 6.11 -1.30
N VAL A 390 -9.62 5.27 -1.56
CA VAL A 390 -9.53 3.84 -1.27
C VAL A 390 -9.95 3.07 -2.51
N HIS A 391 -9.05 2.26 -3.05
CA HIS A 391 -9.34 1.37 -4.17
C HIS A 391 -9.25 -0.07 -3.72
N GLN A 392 -10.20 -0.89 -4.13
CA GLN A 392 -10.07 -2.34 -3.98
C GLN A 392 -9.00 -2.83 -4.95
N MET A 393 -8.28 -3.88 -4.58
CA MET A 393 -7.34 -4.58 -5.44
C MET A 393 -7.50 -6.09 -5.30
N ALA A 394 -7.04 -6.81 -6.32
CA ALA A 394 -7.00 -8.26 -6.30
C ALA A 394 -5.71 -8.75 -6.92
N MET A 395 -5.26 -9.95 -6.52
CA MET A 395 -4.09 -10.57 -7.12
C MET A 395 -4.46 -11.18 -8.47
N ASN A 396 -3.62 -10.94 -9.49
CA ASN A 396 -3.74 -11.65 -10.76
C ASN A 396 -3.25 -13.11 -10.64
N GLU A 397 -3.31 -13.87 -11.71
CA GLU A 397 -2.93 -15.30 -11.69
C GLU A 397 -1.45 -15.55 -11.34
N ASP A 398 -0.56 -14.55 -11.52
CA ASP A 398 0.86 -14.63 -11.14
C ASP A 398 1.11 -14.07 -9.73
N GLY A 399 0.04 -13.70 -9.02
CA GLY A 399 0.11 -13.14 -7.67
C GLY A 399 0.67 -11.71 -7.64
N TRP A 400 0.38 -10.87 -8.62
CA TRP A 400 0.68 -9.43 -8.58
C TRP A 400 -0.59 -8.63 -8.31
N PRO A 401 -0.54 -7.59 -7.44
CA PRO A 401 -1.71 -6.80 -7.12
C PRO A 401 -2.14 -5.93 -8.32
N CYS A 402 -3.42 -6.00 -8.62
CA CYS A 402 -4.12 -5.19 -9.62
C CYS A 402 -5.06 -4.23 -8.90
N ILE A 403 -4.78 -2.93 -8.92
CA ILE A 403 -5.61 -1.88 -8.31
C ILE A 403 -6.74 -1.54 -9.28
N PHE A 404 -7.99 -1.56 -8.83
CA PHE A 404 -9.14 -1.24 -9.67
C PHE A 404 -9.25 0.28 -9.93
N PRO A 405 -9.81 0.71 -11.09
CA PRO A 405 -9.67 2.08 -11.58
C PRO A 405 -10.34 3.19 -10.75
N PHE A 406 -11.34 2.87 -9.92
CA PHE A 406 -12.15 3.85 -9.21
C PHE A 406 -12.07 3.67 -7.70
N ASN A 407 -12.40 4.73 -6.95
CA ASN A 407 -12.63 4.61 -5.51
C ASN A 407 -13.69 3.53 -5.27
N THR A 408 -13.44 2.68 -4.25
CA THR A 408 -14.31 1.53 -4.02
C THR A 408 -15.77 1.95 -3.79
N SER A 409 -16.67 1.20 -4.42
CA SER A 409 -18.11 1.25 -4.22
C SER A 409 -18.64 0.00 -3.51
N GLY A 410 -17.72 -0.84 -2.98
CA GLY A 410 -18.03 -2.12 -2.34
C GLY A 410 -18.13 -3.28 -3.33
N GLU A 411 -17.51 -3.15 -4.51
CA GLU A 411 -17.50 -4.15 -5.58
C GLU A 411 -17.06 -5.52 -5.08
N THR A 412 -17.51 -6.56 -5.77
CA THR A 412 -17.17 -7.96 -5.47
C THR A 412 -16.81 -8.66 -6.76
N LEU A 413 -15.75 -9.47 -6.71
CA LEU A 413 -15.38 -10.32 -7.84
C LEU A 413 -16.49 -11.32 -8.15
N SER A 414 -16.68 -11.64 -9.43
CA SER A 414 -17.69 -12.60 -9.85
C SER A 414 -17.35 -14.01 -9.33
N ASP A 415 -18.30 -14.66 -8.68
CA ASP A 415 -18.17 -16.04 -8.22
C ASP A 415 -18.10 -17.06 -9.39
N THR A 416 -18.62 -16.69 -10.55
CA THR A 416 -18.67 -17.52 -11.75
C THR A 416 -17.63 -17.14 -12.80
N GLY A 417 -16.93 -16.02 -12.58
CA GLY A 417 -16.00 -15.44 -13.53
C GLY A 417 -16.71 -14.86 -14.76
N TYR A 418 -15.91 -14.59 -15.78
CA TYR A 418 -16.34 -13.98 -17.05
C TYR A 418 -15.89 -14.85 -18.24
N SER A 419 -16.41 -14.52 -19.40
CA SER A 419 -16.03 -15.13 -20.68
C SER A 419 -15.45 -14.08 -21.63
N THR A 420 -14.79 -14.53 -22.70
CA THR A 420 -14.30 -13.64 -23.76
C THR A 420 -15.43 -12.79 -24.38
N LYS A 421 -16.67 -13.28 -24.37
CA LYS A 421 -17.83 -12.54 -24.86
C LYS A 421 -18.18 -11.33 -23.97
N ASP A 422 -18.02 -11.45 -22.65
CA ASP A 422 -18.32 -10.37 -21.72
C ASP A 422 -17.35 -9.18 -21.89
N VAL A 423 -16.12 -9.46 -22.34
CA VAL A 423 -15.08 -8.46 -22.61
C VAL A 423 -15.28 -7.74 -23.95
N THR A 424 -16.21 -8.20 -24.83
CA THR A 424 -16.48 -7.53 -26.10
C THR A 424 -17.02 -6.12 -25.88
N GLY A 425 -16.54 -5.13 -26.65
CA GLY A 425 -16.98 -3.73 -26.61
C GLY A 425 -15.83 -2.73 -26.59
N THR A 426 -16.14 -1.46 -26.33
CA THR A 426 -15.18 -0.35 -26.26
C THR A 426 -14.70 -0.14 -24.84
N PHE A 427 -13.39 -0.20 -24.65
CA PHE A 427 -12.73 0.14 -23.39
C PHE A 427 -11.92 1.41 -23.53
N TYR A 428 -12.01 2.27 -22.53
CA TYR A 428 -11.10 3.39 -22.33
C TYR A 428 -9.89 2.88 -21.54
N VAL A 429 -8.75 2.73 -22.22
CA VAL A 429 -7.54 2.14 -21.68
C VAL A 429 -6.60 3.23 -21.20
N VAL A 430 -6.20 3.18 -19.94
CA VAL A 430 -5.16 4.02 -19.33
C VAL A 430 -3.90 3.17 -19.21
N ASP A 431 -2.82 3.61 -19.86
CA ASP A 431 -1.49 3.04 -19.69
C ASP A 431 -0.70 3.92 -18.70
N HIS A 432 -0.34 3.36 -17.53
CA HIS A 432 0.36 4.12 -16.50
C HIS A 432 1.83 4.39 -16.84
N GLY A 433 2.41 3.70 -17.83
CA GLY A 433 3.81 3.84 -18.22
C GLY A 433 4.78 3.67 -17.05
N LEU A 434 6.06 3.72 -17.31
CA LEU A 434 7.08 3.50 -16.26
C LEU A 434 7.72 4.81 -15.76
N GLU A 435 7.62 5.89 -16.54
CA GLU A 435 8.31 7.14 -16.25
C GLU A 435 7.84 7.81 -14.96
N ILE A 436 8.74 8.54 -14.33
CA ILE A 436 8.45 9.46 -13.22
C ILE A 436 8.37 10.87 -13.80
N ASN A 437 7.15 11.34 -14.03
CA ASN A 437 6.88 12.66 -14.59
C ASN A 437 5.51 13.18 -14.13
N ASN A 438 5.20 14.44 -14.45
CA ASN A 438 3.94 15.09 -14.12
C ASN A 438 2.89 15.01 -15.24
N LEU A 439 3.11 14.20 -16.26
CA LEU A 439 2.16 14.02 -17.34
C LEU A 439 0.95 13.21 -16.86
N VAL A 440 -0.18 13.48 -17.47
CA VAL A 440 -1.42 12.75 -17.22
C VAL A 440 -1.52 11.60 -18.21
N ASN A 441 -1.77 10.40 -17.72
CA ASN A 441 -2.08 9.26 -18.56
C ASN A 441 -3.54 9.38 -18.99
N GLU A 442 -3.72 9.86 -20.23
CA GLU A 442 -5.04 10.05 -20.83
C GLU A 442 -5.61 8.70 -21.29
N PRO A 443 -6.92 8.46 -21.10
CA PRO A 443 -7.54 7.25 -21.59
C PRO A 443 -7.60 7.22 -23.12
N ALA A 444 -7.37 6.06 -23.70
CA ALA A 444 -7.43 5.87 -25.15
C ALA A 444 -8.45 4.77 -25.49
N GLU A 445 -9.26 5.02 -26.51
CA GLU A 445 -10.28 4.05 -26.96
C GLU A 445 -9.64 2.81 -27.60
N CYS A 446 -10.08 1.65 -27.14
CA CYS A 446 -9.71 0.35 -27.68
C CYS A 446 -10.95 -0.54 -27.82
N THR A 447 -11.12 -1.14 -29.00
CA THR A 447 -12.21 -2.08 -29.27
C THR A 447 -11.72 -3.50 -29.02
N PHE A 448 -12.40 -4.21 -28.12
CA PHE A 448 -12.18 -5.62 -27.81
C PHE A 448 -13.23 -6.45 -28.54
N GLU A 449 -12.81 -7.30 -29.47
CA GLU A 449 -13.72 -8.13 -30.25
C GLU A 449 -13.03 -9.42 -30.70
N ASN A 450 -13.71 -10.57 -30.48
CA ASN A 450 -13.26 -11.89 -30.96
C ASN A 450 -11.81 -12.25 -30.58
N GLY A 451 -11.36 -11.88 -29.37
CA GLY A 451 -10.01 -12.14 -28.89
C GLY A 451 -8.95 -11.16 -29.45
N GLN A 452 -9.37 -10.09 -30.13
CA GLN A 452 -8.51 -9.04 -30.67
C GLN A 452 -8.78 -7.70 -29.96
N VAL A 453 -7.74 -6.90 -29.79
CA VAL A 453 -7.80 -5.52 -29.34
C VAL A 453 -7.31 -4.62 -30.47
N ASN A 454 -8.11 -3.62 -30.83
CA ASN A 454 -7.80 -2.67 -31.89
C ASN A 454 -8.02 -1.24 -31.37
N GLY A 455 -7.33 -0.28 -31.94
CA GLY A 455 -7.38 1.13 -31.57
C GLY A 455 -6.01 1.65 -31.12
N ALA A 456 -5.96 2.33 -29.99
CA ALA A 456 -4.70 2.84 -29.45
C ALA A 456 -3.75 1.72 -28.99
N LEU A 457 -4.29 0.56 -28.61
CA LEU A 457 -3.56 -0.65 -28.31
C LEU A 457 -3.88 -1.73 -29.36
N THR A 458 -2.87 -2.35 -29.95
CA THR A 458 -3.02 -3.51 -30.81
C THR A 458 -2.53 -4.75 -30.07
N ALA A 459 -3.45 -5.68 -29.77
CA ALA A 459 -3.17 -6.85 -28.94
C ALA A 459 -4.13 -8.01 -29.24
N THR A 460 -3.85 -9.17 -28.67
CA THR A 460 -4.83 -10.23 -28.46
C THR A 460 -5.24 -10.27 -27.00
N TYR A 461 -6.45 -10.77 -26.72
CA TYR A 461 -6.84 -11.03 -25.34
C TYR A 461 -7.49 -12.40 -25.18
N GLU A 462 -7.34 -12.95 -23.98
CA GLU A 462 -7.93 -14.21 -23.56
C GLU A 462 -8.46 -14.06 -22.12
N VAL A 463 -9.65 -14.56 -21.88
CA VAL A 463 -10.22 -14.67 -20.53
C VAL A 463 -10.16 -16.13 -20.11
N THR A 464 -9.63 -16.39 -18.92
CA THR A 464 -9.64 -17.73 -18.33
C THR A 464 -11.06 -18.06 -17.92
N GLU A 465 -11.72 -18.96 -18.66
CA GLU A 465 -13.13 -19.29 -18.50
C GLU A 465 -13.45 -19.69 -17.03
N GLY A 466 -14.53 -19.13 -16.50
CA GLY A 466 -14.95 -19.38 -15.11
C GLY A 466 -14.06 -18.71 -14.06
N SER A 467 -13.23 -17.75 -14.45
CA SER A 467 -12.41 -16.95 -13.56
C SER A 467 -12.59 -15.45 -13.83
N ASN A 468 -11.98 -14.63 -12.99
CA ASN A 468 -11.91 -13.18 -13.22
C ASN A 468 -10.60 -12.76 -13.92
N PHE A 469 -9.82 -13.71 -14.47
CA PHE A 469 -8.52 -13.42 -15.04
C PHE A 469 -8.59 -13.12 -16.53
N ILE A 470 -7.84 -12.10 -16.93
CA ILE A 470 -7.64 -11.71 -18.32
C ILE A 470 -6.14 -11.63 -18.64
N THR A 471 -5.77 -12.12 -19.81
CA THR A 471 -4.43 -11.94 -20.39
C THR A 471 -4.53 -11.11 -21.66
N ILE A 472 -3.75 -10.04 -21.77
CA ILE A 472 -3.68 -9.16 -22.96
C ILE A 472 -2.24 -9.21 -23.48
N LYS A 473 -2.06 -9.58 -24.77
CA LYS A 473 -0.74 -9.72 -25.38
C LYS A 473 -0.57 -8.78 -26.56
N THR A 474 0.34 -7.83 -26.43
CA THR A 474 0.86 -7.04 -27.55
C THR A 474 1.98 -7.80 -28.27
N ALA A 475 2.67 -7.15 -29.21
CA ALA A 475 3.84 -7.72 -29.85
C ALA A 475 4.99 -7.98 -28.85
N ASP A 476 5.12 -7.13 -27.83
CA ASP A 476 6.30 -7.06 -26.96
C ASP A 476 5.99 -7.31 -25.48
N VAL A 477 4.72 -7.18 -25.05
CA VAL A 477 4.32 -7.19 -23.63
C VAL A 477 3.14 -8.11 -23.40
N THR A 478 3.20 -8.87 -22.31
CA THR A 478 2.07 -9.64 -21.77
C THR A 478 1.58 -8.99 -20.49
N TYR A 479 0.32 -8.54 -20.49
CA TYR A 479 -0.38 -8.04 -19.31
C TYR A 479 -1.29 -9.12 -18.76
N LYS A 480 -1.22 -9.38 -17.46
CA LYS A 480 -2.10 -10.30 -16.74
C LYS A 480 -2.90 -9.54 -15.70
N GLY A 481 -4.21 -9.70 -15.71
CA GLY A 481 -5.08 -8.86 -14.92
C GLY A 481 -6.33 -9.53 -14.39
N VAL A 482 -7.14 -8.71 -13.73
CA VAL A 482 -8.39 -9.09 -13.08
C VAL A 482 -9.51 -8.23 -13.63
N LEU A 483 -10.63 -8.89 -13.96
CA LEU A 483 -11.89 -8.30 -14.41
C LEU A 483 -12.81 -8.06 -13.21
N VAL A 484 -13.55 -6.96 -13.21
CA VAL A 484 -14.50 -6.61 -12.16
C VAL A 484 -15.63 -5.73 -12.69
N GLU A 485 -16.86 -5.97 -12.23
CA GLU A 485 -17.96 -5.01 -12.33
C GLU A 485 -17.90 -4.06 -11.13
N MET A 486 -17.97 -2.76 -11.35
CA MET A 486 -18.00 -1.77 -10.28
C MET A 486 -18.82 -0.54 -10.68
N THR A 487 -19.20 0.27 -9.70
CA THR A 487 -19.80 1.58 -9.95
C THR A 487 -18.71 2.63 -9.82
N ASP A 488 -18.61 3.51 -10.80
CA ASP A 488 -17.64 4.58 -10.77
C ASP A 488 -18.04 5.73 -9.82
N GLU A 489 -17.19 6.74 -9.72
CA GLU A 489 -17.37 7.88 -8.82
C GLU A 489 -18.50 8.83 -9.24
N ALA A 490 -19.01 8.72 -10.46
CA ALA A 490 -20.16 9.47 -10.99
C ALA A 490 -21.49 8.69 -10.92
N GLY A 491 -21.43 7.42 -10.50
CA GLY A 491 -22.58 6.53 -10.39
C GLY A 491 -22.88 5.73 -11.66
N ASN A 492 -21.97 5.69 -12.64
CA ASN A 492 -22.11 4.82 -13.79
C ASN A 492 -21.74 3.39 -13.45
N ASN A 493 -22.48 2.42 -13.98
CA ASN A 493 -22.06 1.03 -13.97
C ASN A 493 -20.89 0.85 -14.95
N THR A 494 -19.88 0.11 -14.53
CA THR A 494 -18.70 -0.13 -15.34
C THR A 494 -18.28 -1.59 -15.29
N PHE A 495 -17.64 -2.04 -16.37
CA PHE A 495 -16.92 -3.29 -16.41
C PHE A 495 -15.46 -2.98 -16.67
N CYS A 496 -14.60 -3.33 -15.72
CA CYS A 496 -13.24 -2.89 -15.69
C CYS A 496 -12.26 -4.08 -15.74
N PHE A 497 -11.04 -3.79 -16.18
CA PHE A 497 -9.88 -4.61 -15.88
C PHE A 497 -8.74 -3.76 -15.33
N SER A 498 -7.94 -4.36 -14.48
CA SER A 498 -6.61 -3.89 -14.10
C SER A 498 -5.61 -4.98 -14.36
N ALA A 499 -4.52 -4.69 -15.05
CA ALA A 499 -3.55 -5.69 -15.46
C ALA A 499 -2.11 -5.19 -15.31
N VAL A 500 -1.22 -6.09 -14.86
CA VAL A 500 0.21 -5.85 -14.68
C VAL A 500 0.97 -6.46 -15.85
N GLY A 501 1.84 -5.68 -16.49
CA GLY A 501 2.67 -6.10 -17.61
C GLY A 501 4.04 -6.60 -17.17
N ASP A 502 4.60 -7.55 -17.94
CA ASP A 502 5.98 -8.00 -17.80
C ASP A 502 7.02 -6.94 -18.19
N ASN A 503 6.55 -5.76 -18.59
CA ASN A 503 7.32 -4.53 -18.83
C ASN A 503 7.36 -3.57 -17.61
N ASN A 504 6.95 -4.03 -16.43
CA ASN A 504 7.05 -3.35 -15.14
C ASN A 504 6.04 -2.22 -14.89
N HIS A 505 4.94 -2.12 -15.65
CA HIS A 505 3.86 -1.20 -15.36
C HIS A 505 2.47 -1.81 -15.62
N SER A 506 1.44 -1.15 -15.09
CA SER A 506 0.06 -1.57 -15.20
C SER A 506 -0.70 -0.80 -16.28
N ILE A 507 -1.77 -1.42 -16.77
CA ILE A 507 -2.81 -0.80 -17.58
C ILE A 507 -4.17 -1.03 -16.93
N TRP A 508 -5.08 -0.06 -17.09
CA TRP A 508 -6.48 -0.19 -16.74
C TRP A 508 -7.35 -0.09 -17.99
N GLY A 509 -8.49 -0.76 -17.98
CA GLY A 509 -9.52 -0.59 -19.00
C GLY A 509 -10.89 -0.44 -18.36
N VAL A 510 -11.67 0.50 -18.85
CA VAL A 510 -13.01 0.83 -18.35
C VAL A 510 -13.99 0.81 -19.50
N LYS A 511 -15.01 -0.04 -19.42
CA LYS A 511 -16.19 -0.06 -20.29
C LYS A 511 -17.40 0.42 -19.49
N TYR A 512 -18.10 1.45 -19.98
CA TYR A 512 -19.31 2.00 -19.35
C TYR A 512 -20.53 1.22 -19.80
N LEU A 513 -21.41 0.92 -18.86
CA LEU A 513 -22.58 0.06 -19.06
C LEU A 513 -23.87 0.82 -18.72
N GLN A 514 -24.93 0.58 -19.49
CA GLN A 514 -26.27 1.06 -19.17
C GLN A 514 -26.69 0.57 -17.77
N ASN A 515 -27.50 1.37 -17.07
CA ASN A 515 -28.10 0.90 -15.84
C ASN A 515 -28.97 -0.31 -16.12
N LYS A 516 -28.89 -1.33 -15.27
CA LYS A 516 -29.86 -2.43 -15.32
C LYS A 516 -31.22 -1.81 -15.05
N ASP A 517 -32.16 -1.93 -15.98
CA ASP A 517 -33.55 -1.55 -15.72
C ASP A 517 -34.02 -2.29 -14.45
N GLU A 518 -34.52 -1.53 -13.45
CA GLU A 518 -35.05 -2.06 -12.20
C GLU A 518 -36.29 -2.96 -12.43
#